data_4d854728855cc7ea327495025ee7874a
#
_entry.id   4d854728855cc7ea327495025ee7874a
#
_cell.length_a   1.000
_cell.length_b   1.000
_cell.length_c   1.000
_cell.angle_alpha   90.00
_cell.angle_beta   90.00
_cell.angle_gamma   90.00
#
_symmetry.space_group_name_H-M   'P 1'
#
loop_
_entity.id
_entity.type
_entity.pdbx_description
1 polymer ?
#
loop_
_entity_poly.entity_id
_entity_poly.type
_entity_poly.pdbx_seq_one_letter_code
_entity_poly.pdbx_strand_id
1 'polypeptide(L)'
;GNVTISNLQVINAVLYVAEQGCKWRALPKKFGNWHTIYTRMNQWAKHGVLDEVFSRLQANDIINIQVEHISVNSTAVKVHPDGTGALKKNGPQSIGKSRAGWTTKIHMVAANEKTAVTFSLSPGQAGDAPEGRKLLKTLENQGWEGTHVIMDRAYEGDETLQLVLDLEMVPVVPPKSNRVTKWDYDKALYKKRNEVERLFRRLKGFRRIFSHFDKLDVVFLFFINFALITDTLISVNRP
;
A
#
# COMPACT_ATOMS: atom_id res chain seq x y z
N GLY A 1 6.86 -0.78 40.04
CA GLY A 1 6.73 -1.96 39.19
C GLY A 1 6.64 -1.58 37.75
N ASN A 2 7.41 -2.20 36.87
CA ASN A 2 7.29 -2.00 35.40
C ASN A 2 5.91 -2.48 34.94
N VAL A 3 5.02 -1.57 34.62
CA VAL A 3 3.73 -1.90 34.00
C VAL A 3 4.02 -2.44 32.59
N THR A 4 3.85 -3.74 32.40
CA THR A 4 4.04 -4.38 31.11
C THR A 4 2.84 -4.04 30.23
N ILE A 5 3.06 -3.21 29.18
CA ILE A 5 2.04 -2.88 28.20
C ILE A 5 1.76 -4.13 27.35
N SER A 6 0.50 -4.58 27.31
CA SER A 6 0.09 -5.74 26.48
C SER A 6 0.13 -5.44 24.98
N ASN A 7 0.24 -6.48 24.14
CA ASN A 7 0.18 -6.29 22.68
C ASN A 7 -1.16 -5.68 22.24
N LEU A 8 -2.27 -6.03 22.88
CA LEU A 8 -3.58 -5.43 22.59
C LEU A 8 -3.59 -3.93 22.87
N GLN A 9 -2.97 -3.48 23.97
CA GLN A 9 -2.85 -2.05 24.27
C GLN A 9 -2.01 -1.33 23.20
N VAL A 10 -0.92 -1.97 22.73
CA VAL A 10 -0.08 -1.43 21.65
C VAL A 10 -0.89 -1.34 20.35
N ILE A 11 -1.64 -2.38 19.97
CA ILE A 11 -2.49 -2.38 18.76
C ILE A 11 -3.52 -1.26 18.84
N ASN A 12 -4.23 -1.12 19.96
CA ASN A 12 -5.21 -0.05 20.14
C ASN A 12 -4.59 1.36 20.06
N ALA A 13 -3.38 1.53 20.59
CA ALA A 13 -2.65 2.79 20.49
C ALA A 13 -2.18 3.08 19.05
N VAL A 14 -1.71 2.05 18.33
CA VAL A 14 -1.33 2.15 16.90
C VAL A 14 -2.55 2.50 16.06
N LEU A 15 -3.71 1.86 16.30
CA LEU A 15 -4.96 2.17 15.61
C LEU A 15 -5.35 3.65 15.84
N TYR A 16 -5.29 4.10 17.07
CA TYR A 16 -5.58 5.50 17.39
C TYR A 16 -4.64 6.47 16.63
N VAL A 17 -3.33 6.18 16.59
CA VAL A 17 -2.35 6.99 15.86
C VAL A 17 -2.63 6.93 14.35
N ALA A 18 -2.96 5.76 13.80
CA ALA A 18 -3.29 5.59 12.38
C ALA A 18 -4.51 6.43 11.98
N GLU A 19 -5.59 6.37 12.75
CA GLU A 19 -6.84 7.08 12.48
C GLU A 19 -6.73 8.58 12.71
N GLN A 20 -6.14 9.01 13.84
CA GLN A 20 -6.07 10.42 14.22
C GLN A 20 -4.92 11.19 13.58
N GLY A 21 -3.88 10.49 13.08
CA GLY A 21 -2.67 11.12 12.52
C GLY A 21 -1.89 11.96 13.53
N CYS A 22 -2.06 11.70 14.82
CA CYS A 22 -1.42 12.49 15.87
C CYS A 22 0.09 12.21 16.00
N LYS A 23 0.83 13.15 16.57
CA LYS A 23 2.22 12.92 16.98
C LYS A 23 2.27 11.88 18.11
N TRP A 24 3.27 11.01 18.13
CA TRP A 24 3.43 10.00 19.19
C TRP A 24 3.40 10.59 20.60
N ARG A 25 4.03 11.76 20.79
CA ARG A 25 4.01 12.47 22.07
C ARG A 25 2.65 12.98 22.50
N ALA A 26 1.69 13.08 21.57
CA ALA A 26 0.30 13.48 21.83
C ALA A 26 -0.63 12.28 22.03
N LEU A 27 -0.10 11.05 22.06
CA LEU A 27 -0.89 9.86 22.37
C LEU A 27 -1.52 9.99 23.76
N PRO A 28 -2.86 9.80 23.92
CA PRO A 28 -3.52 9.88 25.20
C PRO A 28 -2.93 8.93 26.24
N LYS A 29 -2.77 9.41 27.47
CA LYS A 29 -2.15 8.66 28.59
C LYS A 29 -2.84 7.33 28.90
N LYS A 30 -4.11 7.17 28.56
CA LYS A 30 -4.88 5.92 28.70
C LYS A 30 -4.27 4.72 27.97
N PHE A 31 -3.50 4.96 26.90
CA PHE A 31 -2.81 3.89 26.15
C PHE A 31 -1.47 3.50 26.80
N GLY A 32 -0.96 4.29 27.76
CA GLY A 32 0.34 4.07 28.41
C GLY A 32 1.42 5.01 27.89
N ASN A 33 2.67 4.64 28.14
CA ASN A 33 3.83 5.45 27.75
C ASN A 33 4.04 5.39 26.22
N TRP A 34 3.90 6.53 25.55
CA TRP A 34 4.03 6.65 24.09
C TRP A 34 5.37 6.12 23.55
N HIS A 35 6.47 6.32 24.28
CA HIS A 35 7.79 5.89 23.84
C HIS A 35 7.91 4.37 23.82
N THR A 36 7.39 3.69 24.85
CA THR A 36 7.35 2.22 24.92
C THR A 36 6.53 1.64 23.79
N ILE A 37 5.36 2.25 23.49
CA ILE A 37 4.46 1.83 22.40
C ILE A 37 5.15 2.03 21.04
N TYR A 38 5.74 3.21 20.82
CA TYR A 38 6.48 3.51 19.60
C TYR A 38 7.65 2.55 19.37
N THR A 39 8.43 2.28 20.41
CA THR A 39 9.57 1.37 20.30
C THR A 39 9.13 -0.05 19.92
N ARG A 40 8.05 -0.55 20.52
CA ARG A 40 7.51 -1.87 20.19
C ARG A 40 6.95 -1.90 18.77
N MET A 41 6.15 -0.92 18.36
CA MET A 41 5.65 -0.78 16.99
C MET A 41 6.82 -0.74 15.98
N ASN A 42 7.86 0.03 16.27
CA ASN A 42 9.03 0.13 15.41
C ASN A 42 9.80 -1.19 15.29
N GLN A 43 9.85 -1.99 16.36
CA GLN A 43 10.40 -3.36 16.30
C GLN A 43 9.51 -4.25 15.42
N TRP A 44 8.19 -4.20 15.56
CA TRP A 44 7.26 -4.93 14.70
C TRP A 44 7.42 -4.56 13.22
N ALA A 45 7.57 -3.27 12.93
CA ALA A 45 7.83 -2.79 11.58
C ALA A 45 9.12 -3.37 10.98
N LYS A 46 10.21 -3.34 11.74
CA LYS A 46 11.53 -3.83 11.31
C LYS A 46 11.58 -5.34 11.11
N HIS A 47 10.78 -6.10 11.83
CA HIS A 47 10.76 -7.57 11.77
C HIS A 47 9.63 -8.14 10.92
N GLY A 48 8.88 -7.31 10.18
CA GLY A 48 7.82 -7.78 9.30
C GLY A 48 6.65 -8.49 10.02
N VAL A 49 6.38 -8.11 11.29
CA VAL A 49 5.37 -8.82 12.10
C VAL A 49 3.98 -8.76 11.47
N LEU A 50 3.63 -7.68 10.76
CA LEU A 50 2.33 -7.58 10.10
C LEU A 50 2.22 -8.49 8.88
N ASP A 51 3.31 -8.79 8.19
CA ASP A 51 3.30 -9.73 7.06
C ASP A 51 3.00 -11.14 7.58
N GLU A 52 3.61 -11.53 8.70
CA GLU A 52 3.32 -12.78 9.41
C GLU A 52 1.85 -12.84 9.87
N VAL A 53 1.34 -11.76 10.47
CA VAL A 53 -0.08 -11.67 10.90
C VAL A 53 -1.01 -11.85 9.70
N PHE A 54 -0.74 -11.17 8.59
CA PHE A 54 -1.54 -11.28 7.38
C PHE A 54 -1.55 -12.71 6.82
N SER A 55 -0.38 -13.33 6.72
CA SER A 55 -0.25 -14.74 6.27
C SER A 55 -1.02 -15.69 7.15
N ARG A 56 -0.99 -15.51 8.48
CA ARG A 56 -1.78 -16.34 9.41
C ARG A 56 -3.29 -16.13 9.29
N LEU A 57 -3.73 -14.88 9.03
CA LEU A 57 -5.14 -14.57 8.81
C LEU A 57 -5.66 -15.26 7.54
N GLN A 58 -4.84 -15.33 6.49
CA GLN A 58 -5.15 -16.07 5.26
C GLN A 58 -5.17 -17.59 5.51
N ALA A 59 -4.15 -18.12 6.18
CA ALA A 59 -4.05 -19.56 6.46
C ALA A 59 -5.19 -20.11 7.35
N ASN A 60 -5.85 -19.24 8.11
CA ASN A 60 -7.01 -19.59 8.94
C ASN A 60 -8.35 -19.18 8.30
N ASP A 61 -8.40 -18.90 7.00
CA ASP A 61 -9.59 -18.49 6.25
C ASP A 61 -10.34 -17.26 6.82
N ILE A 62 -9.67 -16.45 7.67
CA ILE A 62 -10.24 -15.22 8.22
C ILE A 62 -10.26 -14.12 7.15
N ILE A 63 -9.25 -14.12 6.28
CA ILE A 63 -9.17 -13.28 5.08
C ILE A 63 -9.09 -14.21 3.87
N ASN A 64 -10.14 -14.24 3.06
CA ASN A 64 -10.17 -15.00 1.81
C ASN A 64 -10.03 -14.03 0.63
N ILE A 65 -9.02 -14.25 -0.21
CA ILE A 65 -8.77 -13.44 -1.39
C ILE A 65 -9.17 -14.26 -2.61
N GLN A 66 -10.37 -14.00 -3.12
CA GLN A 66 -10.77 -14.50 -4.45
C GLN A 66 -10.28 -13.49 -5.49
N VAL A 67 -9.45 -13.94 -6.42
CA VAL A 67 -8.87 -13.09 -7.45
C VAL A 67 -9.40 -13.49 -8.82
N GLU A 68 -10.24 -12.64 -9.39
CA GLU A 68 -10.67 -12.74 -10.80
C GLU A 68 -9.77 -11.91 -11.73
N HIS A 69 -9.22 -10.82 -11.22
CA HIS A 69 -8.33 -9.89 -11.90
C HIS A 69 -7.51 -9.11 -10.86
N ILE A 70 -6.46 -8.49 -11.31
CA ILE A 70 -5.69 -7.52 -10.49
C ILE A 70 -5.68 -6.16 -11.16
N SER A 71 -5.62 -5.11 -10.36
CA SER A 71 -5.50 -3.73 -10.83
C SER A 71 -4.21 -3.09 -10.34
N VAL A 72 -3.44 -2.50 -11.25
CA VAL A 72 -2.19 -1.78 -10.93
C VAL A 72 -2.42 -0.28 -11.02
N ASN A 73 -2.12 0.44 -9.96
CA ASN A 73 -2.23 1.89 -9.94
C ASN A 73 -1.30 2.50 -8.88
N SER A 74 -1.17 3.81 -8.90
CA SER A 74 -0.42 4.57 -7.89
C SER A 74 -1.24 5.74 -7.33
N THR A 75 -0.88 6.16 -6.12
CA THR A 75 -1.44 7.37 -5.53
C THR A 75 -0.35 8.16 -4.81
N ALA A 76 -0.39 9.48 -4.93
CA ALA A 76 0.50 10.35 -4.18
C ALA A 76 -0.12 10.75 -2.83
N VAL A 77 0.72 10.81 -1.80
CA VAL A 77 0.40 11.35 -0.49
C VAL A 77 1.36 12.48 -0.16
N LYS A 78 0.86 13.56 0.45
CA LYS A 78 1.70 14.67 0.88
C LYS A 78 2.52 14.29 2.10
N VAL A 79 3.78 14.69 2.11
CA VAL A 79 4.66 14.50 3.26
C VAL A 79 4.52 15.69 4.19
N HIS A 80 4.26 15.42 5.47
CA HIS A 80 4.28 16.44 6.51
C HIS A 80 5.72 16.94 6.72
N PRO A 81 5.97 18.22 7.01
CA PRO A 81 7.32 18.71 7.29
C PRO A 81 8.10 17.90 8.32
N ASP A 82 7.44 17.37 9.35
CA ASP A 82 8.05 16.50 10.36
C ASP A 82 8.53 15.14 9.80
N GLY A 83 7.99 14.70 8.64
CA GLY A 83 8.38 13.45 7.95
C GLY A 83 9.68 13.56 7.17
N THR A 84 10.16 14.77 6.89
CA THR A 84 11.41 14.98 6.15
C THR A 84 12.64 14.93 7.07
N GLY A 85 13.84 14.92 6.49
CA GLY A 85 15.10 15.09 7.23
C GLY A 85 15.56 13.88 8.04
N ALA A 86 15.24 12.65 7.61
CA ALA A 86 15.88 11.46 8.16
C ALA A 86 17.35 11.38 7.75
N LEU A 87 18.21 10.93 8.67
CA LEU A 87 19.60 10.63 8.33
C LEU A 87 19.62 9.34 7.49
N LYS A 88 20.35 9.33 6.37
CA LYS A 88 20.47 8.17 5.46
C LYS A 88 20.86 6.87 6.18
N LYS A 89 21.67 6.96 7.23
CA LYS A 89 22.09 5.81 8.06
C LYS A 89 20.93 5.11 8.79
N ASN A 90 19.77 5.76 8.91
CA ASN A 90 18.62 5.21 9.63
C ASN A 90 17.69 4.39 8.73
N GLY A 91 17.94 4.38 7.41
CA GLY A 91 17.17 3.63 6.43
C GLY A 91 16.66 4.47 5.24
N PRO A 92 16.01 3.83 4.26
CA PRO A 92 15.49 4.50 3.08
C PRO A 92 14.32 5.44 3.42
N GLN A 93 14.16 6.44 2.57
CA GLN A 93 13.13 7.45 2.65
C GLN A 93 12.61 7.76 1.24
N SER A 94 11.45 7.21 0.90
CA SER A 94 10.78 7.40 -0.40
C SER A 94 10.02 8.73 -0.43
N ILE A 95 10.75 9.82 -0.23
CA ILE A 95 10.23 11.19 -0.26
C ILE A 95 10.91 11.97 -1.38
N GLY A 96 10.11 12.65 -2.20
CA GLY A 96 10.64 13.46 -3.29
C GLY A 96 9.75 14.63 -3.66
N LYS A 97 10.32 15.58 -4.39
CA LYS A 97 9.63 16.82 -4.79
C LYS A 97 8.87 16.58 -6.09
N SER A 98 7.55 16.60 -6.02
CA SER A 98 6.63 16.61 -7.16
C SER A 98 6.10 18.02 -7.43
N ARG A 99 5.22 18.16 -8.44
CA ARG A 99 4.50 19.42 -8.67
C ARG A 99 3.66 19.88 -7.46
N ALA A 100 3.19 18.93 -6.63
CA ALA A 100 2.41 19.20 -5.43
C ALA A 100 3.28 19.42 -4.17
N GLY A 101 4.60 19.57 -4.31
CA GLY A 101 5.56 19.70 -3.20
C GLY A 101 6.15 18.33 -2.80
N TRP A 102 6.54 18.19 -1.53
CA TRP A 102 7.09 16.94 -1.01
C TRP A 102 6.02 15.87 -0.90
N THR A 103 6.21 14.77 -1.62
CA THR A 103 5.27 13.65 -1.71
C THR A 103 5.97 12.31 -1.72
N THR A 104 5.23 11.29 -1.32
CA THR A 104 5.55 9.87 -1.53
C THR A 104 4.47 9.28 -2.43
N LYS A 105 4.83 8.40 -3.34
CA LYS A 105 3.87 7.58 -4.09
C LYS A 105 3.74 6.20 -3.45
N ILE A 106 2.51 5.74 -3.34
CA ILE A 106 2.16 4.36 -3.01
C ILE A 106 1.75 3.70 -4.32
N HIS A 107 2.50 2.71 -4.77
CA HIS A 107 2.17 1.85 -5.90
C HIS A 107 1.55 0.57 -5.36
N MET A 108 0.50 0.09 -6.00
CA MET A 108 -0.27 -1.04 -5.48
C MET A 108 -0.78 -1.93 -6.59
N VAL A 109 -0.72 -3.23 -6.36
CA VAL A 109 -1.50 -4.24 -7.05
C VAL A 109 -2.63 -4.63 -6.12
N ALA A 110 -3.86 -4.45 -6.58
CA ALA A 110 -5.07 -4.76 -5.81
C ALA A 110 -5.89 -5.85 -6.50
N ALA A 111 -6.43 -6.78 -5.72
CA ALA A 111 -7.39 -7.79 -6.20
C ALA A 111 -8.81 -7.22 -6.29
N ASN A 112 -9.16 -6.27 -5.44
CA ASN A 112 -10.45 -5.57 -5.42
C ASN A 112 -10.35 -4.27 -4.59
N GLU A 113 -11.48 -3.64 -4.31
CA GLU A 113 -11.56 -2.39 -3.55
C GLU A 113 -11.25 -2.51 -2.04
N LYS A 114 -10.97 -3.71 -1.54
CA LYS A 114 -10.66 -3.98 -0.13
C LYS A 114 -9.32 -4.67 0.07
N THR A 115 -8.79 -5.30 -0.98
CA THR A 115 -7.67 -6.24 -0.85
C THR A 115 -6.50 -5.82 -1.73
N ALA A 116 -5.39 -5.48 -1.10
CA ALA A 116 -4.10 -5.32 -1.77
C ALA A 116 -3.41 -6.68 -1.87
N VAL A 117 -2.81 -6.97 -3.01
CA VAL A 117 -1.94 -8.13 -3.24
C VAL A 117 -0.51 -7.79 -2.81
N THR A 118 0.01 -6.69 -3.32
CA THR A 118 1.33 -6.18 -2.98
C THR A 118 1.38 -4.66 -3.19
N PHE A 119 2.32 -3.99 -2.55
CA PHE A 119 2.52 -2.56 -2.69
C PHE A 119 3.96 -2.15 -2.41
N SER A 120 4.35 -0.98 -2.91
CA SER A 120 5.67 -0.40 -2.71
C SER A 120 5.60 1.13 -2.61
N LEU A 121 6.69 1.74 -2.18
CA LEU A 121 6.84 3.19 -2.10
C LEU A 121 7.86 3.68 -3.11
N SER A 122 7.64 4.90 -3.61
CA SER A 122 8.65 5.62 -4.35
C SER A 122 8.60 7.12 -4.05
N PRO A 123 9.69 7.88 -4.32
CA PRO A 123 9.65 9.33 -4.27
C PRO A 123 8.59 9.91 -5.22
N GLY A 124 7.96 11.03 -4.82
CA GLY A 124 6.83 11.59 -5.54
C GLY A 124 7.05 11.96 -7.01
N GLN A 125 8.30 12.18 -7.43
CA GLN A 125 8.67 12.44 -8.83
C GLN A 125 8.90 11.17 -9.67
N ALA A 126 8.94 9.97 -9.06
CA ALA A 126 9.16 8.73 -9.78
C ALA A 126 8.03 8.44 -10.78
N GLY A 127 8.38 7.83 -11.92
CA GLY A 127 7.42 7.41 -12.93
C GLY A 127 6.58 6.22 -12.45
N ASP A 128 5.30 6.18 -12.80
CA ASP A 128 4.42 5.11 -12.36
C ASP A 128 4.71 3.78 -13.06
N ALA A 129 4.93 3.78 -14.37
CA ALA A 129 5.17 2.56 -15.13
C ALA A 129 6.44 1.78 -14.70
N PRO A 130 7.62 2.41 -14.51
CA PRO A 130 8.79 1.69 -14.01
C PRO A 130 8.58 1.05 -12.63
N GLU A 131 7.92 1.77 -11.70
CA GLU A 131 7.65 1.23 -10.37
C GLU A 131 6.57 0.14 -10.41
N GLY A 132 5.53 0.31 -11.24
CA GLY A 132 4.53 -0.73 -11.48
C GLY A 132 5.13 -2.01 -12.06
N ARG A 133 6.10 -1.90 -13.00
CA ARG A 133 6.82 -3.07 -13.52
C ARG A 133 7.61 -3.81 -12.44
N LYS A 134 8.29 -3.08 -11.55
CA LYS A 134 8.99 -3.70 -10.41
C LYS A 134 8.01 -4.47 -9.54
N LEU A 135 6.84 -3.89 -9.30
CA LEU A 135 5.82 -4.49 -8.47
C LEU A 135 5.21 -5.75 -9.12
N LEU A 136 4.91 -5.70 -10.43
CA LEU A 136 4.42 -6.86 -11.19
C LEU A 136 5.42 -8.02 -11.19
N LYS A 137 6.73 -7.74 -11.30
CA LYS A 137 7.77 -8.77 -11.23
C LYS A 137 7.77 -9.52 -9.89
N THR A 138 7.29 -8.93 -8.81
CA THR A 138 7.19 -9.65 -7.52
C THR A 138 6.13 -10.73 -7.52
N LEU A 139 5.25 -10.77 -8.54
CA LEU A 139 4.20 -11.77 -8.70
C LEU A 139 4.65 -13.00 -9.50
N GLU A 140 5.85 -12.96 -10.08
CA GLU A 140 6.40 -14.07 -10.87
C GLU A 140 6.43 -15.37 -10.06
N ASN A 141 6.02 -16.48 -10.68
CA ASN A 141 5.96 -17.82 -10.07
C ASN A 141 5.06 -17.93 -8.81
N GLN A 142 4.02 -17.11 -8.71
CA GLN A 142 3.07 -17.14 -7.60
C GLN A 142 1.65 -17.57 -8.00
N GLY A 143 1.47 -18.19 -9.17
CA GLY A 143 0.18 -18.72 -9.63
C GLY A 143 -0.78 -17.66 -10.18
N TRP A 144 -0.22 -16.63 -10.83
CA TRP A 144 -1.00 -15.53 -11.45
C TRP A 144 -1.21 -15.70 -12.96
N GLU A 145 -0.81 -16.84 -13.54
CA GLU A 145 -0.93 -17.14 -14.96
C GLU A 145 -2.41 -17.05 -15.39
N GLY A 146 -2.66 -16.44 -16.53
CA GLY A 146 -4.00 -16.20 -17.07
C GLY A 146 -4.79 -15.07 -16.40
N THR A 147 -4.26 -14.48 -15.31
CA THR A 147 -4.95 -13.40 -14.61
C THR A 147 -4.95 -12.11 -15.43
N HIS A 148 -6.09 -11.43 -15.49
CA HIS A 148 -6.22 -10.13 -16.15
C HIS A 148 -5.60 -9.01 -15.30
N VAL A 149 -4.73 -8.21 -15.90
CA VAL A 149 -4.05 -7.07 -15.25
C VAL A 149 -4.62 -5.76 -15.77
N ILE A 150 -5.46 -5.12 -14.97
CA ILE A 150 -6.08 -3.83 -15.31
C ILE A 150 -5.12 -2.70 -14.96
N MET A 151 -4.82 -1.85 -15.93
CA MET A 151 -3.87 -0.74 -15.77
C MET A 151 -4.42 0.53 -16.40
N ASP A 152 -4.05 1.71 -15.88
CA ASP A 152 -4.39 2.95 -16.55
C ASP A 152 -3.44 3.23 -17.74
N ARG A 153 -3.72 4.28 -18.50
CA ARG A 153 -2.91 4.67 -19.67
C ARG A 153 -1.46 5.05 -19.35
N ALA A 154 -1.13 5.30 -18.10
CA ALA A 154 0.27 5.57 -17.71
C ALA A 154 1.16 4.33 -17.87
N TYR A 155 0.55 3.14 -17.85
CA TYR A 155 1.23 1.84 -17.93
C TYR A 155 1.22 1.22 -19.34
N GLU A 156 0.66 1.86 -20.37
CA GLU A 156 0.47 1.31 -21.72
C GLU A 156 1.75 1.19 -22.57
N GLY A 157 2.91 1.46 -22.00
CA GLY A 157 4.19 1.32 -22.70
C GLY A 157 4.53 -0.12 -23.06
N ASP A 158 5.20 -0.34 -24.21
CA ASP A 158 5.53 -1.67 -24.73
C ASP A 158 6.27 -2.53 -23.71
N GLU A 159 7.21 -1.96 -22.95
CA GLU A 159 7.92 -2.67 -21.88
C GLU A 159 7.00 -3.21 -20.79
N THR A 160 5.90 -2.50 -20.47
CA THR A 160 4.95 -2.94 -19.46
C THR A 160 4.04 -4.03 -20.01
N LEU A 161 3.57 -3.86 -21.26
CA LEU A 161 2.76 -4.87 -21.94
C LEU A 161 3.53 -6.17 -22.10
N GLN A 162 4.77 -6.09 -22.58
CA GLN A 162 5.63 -7.27 -22.75
C GLN A 162 5.87 -7.98 -21.42
N LEU A 163 6.17 -7.24 -20.35
CA LEU A 163 6.33 -7.83 -19.02
C LEU A 163 5.07 -8.57 -18.54
N VAL A 164 3.88 -8.01 -18.75
CA VAL A 164 2.62 -8.68 -18.36
C VAL A 164 2.43 -9.97 -19.15
N LEU A 165 2.77 -9.98 -20.44
CA LEU A 165 2.72 -11.17 -21.28
C LEU A 165 3.80 -12.21 -20.89
N ASP A 166 5.00 -11.76 -20.57
CA ASP A 166 6.10 -12.63 -20.10
C ASP A 166 5.77 -13.33 -18.76
N LEU A 167 4.92 -12.69 -17.94
CA LEU A 167 4.36 -13.26 -16.71
C LEU A 167 3.13 -14.15 -16.99
N GLU A 168 2.84 -14.46 -18.25
CA GLU A 168 1.69 -15.25 -18.69
C GLU A 168 0.33 -14.65 -18.24
N MET A 169 0.28 -13.33 -18.00
CA MET A 169 -0.93 -12.59 -17.62
C MET A 169 -1.54 -11.87 -18.84
N VAL A 170 -2.78 -11.40 -18.72
CA VAL A 170 -3.52 -10.74 -19.78
C VAL A 170 -3.63 -9.23 -19.52
N PRO A 171 -2.97 -8.36 -20.31
CA PRO A 171 -3.04 -6.92 -20.09
C PRO A 171 -4.40 -6.33 -20.50
N VAL A 172 -5.00 -5.53 -19.62
CA VAL A 172 -6.24 -4.79 -19.84
C VAL A 172 -5.97 -3.31 -19.65
N VAL A 173 -5.55 -2.65 -20.74
CA VAL A 173 -5.17 -1.24 -20.75
C VAL A 173 -5.56 -0.59 -22.08
N PRO A 174 -6.18 0.62 -22.07
CA PRO A 174 -6.51 1.31 -23.30
C PRO A 174 -5.25 1.91 -23.96
N PRO A 175 -5.08 1.75 -25.27
CA PRO A 175 -3.99 2.42 -25.98
C PRO A 175 -4.15 3.94 -25.93
N LYS A 176 -3.02 4.69 -25.96
CA LYS A 176 -3.06 6.15 -26.12
C LYS A 176 -3.64 6.53 -27.51
N SER A 177 -4.26 7.70 -27.58
CA SER A 177 -4.89 8.19 -28.81
C SER A 177 -3.92 8.36 -29.98
N ASN A 178 -2.67 8.72 -29.67
CA ASN A 178 -1.57 8.94 -30.65
C ASN A 178 -0.78 7.69 -30.99
N ARG A 179 -1.17 6.50 -30.53
CA ARG A 179 -0.49 5.25 -30.88
C ARG A 179 -0.78 4.84 -32.30
N VAL A 180 0.25 4.47 -33.04
CA VAL A 180 0.14 4.04 -34.44
C VAL A 180 -0.63 2.74 -34.54
N THR A 181 -0.21 1.72 -33.80
CA THR A 181 -0.87 0.42 -33.74
C THR A 181 -1.69 0.35 -32.45
N LYS A 182 -3.01 0.33 -32.60
CA LYS A 182 -3.95 0.19 -31.49
C LYS A 182 -4.36 -1.28 -31.36
N TRP A 183 -4.64 -1.71 -30.13
CA TRP A 183 -5.18 -3.03 -29.81
C TRP A 183 -6.56 -2.91 -29.16
N ASP A 184 -7.32 -3.97 -29.27
CA ASP A 184 -8.57 -4.12 -28.51
C ASP A 184 -8.28 -4.64 -27.11
N TYR A 185 -9.08 -4.23 -26.15
CA TYR A 185 -9.00 -4.65 -24.76
C TYR A 185 -10.42 -4.82 -24.19
N ASP A 186 -10.57 -5.60 -23.14
CA ASP A 186 -11.86 -5.77 -22.47
C ASP A 186 -12.32 -4.46 -21.78
N LYS A 187 -13.23 -3.76 -22.44
CA LYS A 187 -13.79 -2.49 -21.96
C LYS A 187 -14.72 -2.68 -20.76
N ALA A 188 -15.37 -3.85 -20.63
CA ALA A 188 -16.22 -4.15 -19.48
C ALA A 188 -15.39 -4.39 -18.24
N LEU A 189 -14.35 -5.22 -18.36
CA LEU A 189 -13.41 -5.47 -17.29
C LEU A 189 -12.62 -4.21 -16.89
N TYR A 190 -12.24 -3.38 -17.86
CA TYR A 190 -11.53 -2.12 -17.60
C TYR A 190 -12.29 -1.16 -16.66
N LYS A 191 -13.64 -1.20 -16.64
CA LYS A 191 -14.44 -0.40 -15.69
C LYS A 191 -14.14 -0.73 -14.24
N LYS A 192 -13.67 -1.95 -13.93
CA LYS A 192 -13.25 -2.37 -12.59
C LYS A 192 -11.97 -1.67 -12.11
N ARG A 193 -11.25 -0.92 -12.98
CA ARG A 193 -10.09 -0.10 -12.59
C ARG A 193 -10.39 0.82 -11.39
N ASN A 194 -11.64 1.25 -11.23
CA ASN A 194 -12.05 2.07 -10.09
C ASN A 194 -11.91 1.38 -8.73
N GLU A 195 -11.75 0.05 -8.68
CA GLU A 195 -11.62 -0.69 -7.42
C GLU A 195 -10.35 -0.30 -6.67
N VAL A 196 -9.20 -0.21 -7.36
CA VAL A 196 -7.95 0.22 -6.72
C VAL A 196 -8.01 1.68 -6.26
N GLU A 197 -8.76 2.54 -6.97
CA GLU A 197 -8.96 3.93 -6.54
C GLU A 197 -9.83 4.00 -5.27
N ARG A 198 -10.85 3.13 -5.15
CA ARG A 198 -11.64 2.98 -3.93
C ARG A 198 -10.78 2.48 -2.76
N LEU A 199 -9.90 1.51 -3.01
CA LEU A 199 -8.95 1.03 -2.00
C LEU A 199 -8.02 2.17 -1.51
N PHE A 200 -7.46 2.96 -2.42
CA PHE A 200 -6.67 4.14 -2.02
C PHE A 200 -7.48 5.16 -1.21
N ARG A 201 -8.76 5.36 -1.54
CA ARG A 201 -9.62 6.25 -0.77
C ARG A 201 -9.84 5.73 0.65
N ARG A 202 -10.05 4.41 0.81
CA ARG A 202 -10.18 3.75 2.12
C ARG A 202 -8.90 3.92 2.94
N LEU A 203 -7.74 3.64 2.36
CA LEU A 203 -6.44 3.85 3.01
C LEU A 203 -6.22 5.30 3.44
N LYS A 204 -6.59 6.27 2.60
CA LYS A 204 -6.50 7.70 2.95
C LYS A 204 -7.52 8.14 4.00
N GLY A 205 -8.48 7.31 4.36
CA GLY A 205 -9.31 7.49 5.55
C GLY A 205 -8.50 7.46 6.85
N PHE A 206 -7.40 6.72 6.87
CA PHE A 206 -6.43 6.77 7.96
C PHE A 206 -5.55 8.02 7.81
N ARG A 207 -5.71 8.97 8.74
CA ARG A 207 -5.00 10.27 8.67
C ARG A 207 -3.48 10.15 8.64
N ARG A 208 -2.93 9.10 9.26
CA ARG A 208 -1.49 8.83 9.24
C ARG A 208 -0.98 8.49 7.84
N ILE A 209 -1.83 7.89 6.98
CA ILE A 209 -1.51 7.60 5.58
C ILE A 209 -1.83 8.80 4.70
N PHE A 210 -2.95 9.50 4.95
CA PHE A 210 -3.32 10.69 4.20
C PHE A 210 -2.23 11.77 4.20
N SER A 211 -1.56 11.94 5.36
CA SER A 211 -0.36 12.78 5.52
C SER A 211 0.79 11.92 6.03
N HIS A 212 1.81 11.73 5.20
CA HIS A 212 2.98 10.94 5.55
C HIS A 212 3.84 11.68 6.60
N PHE A 213 3.72 11.28 7.88
CA PHE A 213 4.48 11.85 8.99
C PHE A 213 5.78 11.09 9.28
N ASP A 214 5.89 9.87 8.80
CA ASP A 214 6.95 8.95 9.19
C ASP A 214 8.23 9.23 8.40
N LYS A 215 9.37 9.23 9.11
CA LYS A 215 10.65 9.56 8.50
C LYS A 215 11.25 8.41 7.69
N LEU A 216 10.86 7.17 7.99
CA LEU A 216 11.42 5.98 7.39
C LEU A 216 10.34 5.18 6.68
N ASP A 217 10.67 4.64 5.52
CA ASP A 217 9.77 3.82 4.71
C ASP A 217 9.24 2.62 5.49
N VAL A 218 10.08 1.94 6.27
CA VAL A 218 9.67 0.78 7.06
C VAL A 218 8.52 1.08 8.03
N VAL A 219 8.49 2.29 8.60
CA VAL A 219 7.41 2.71 9.50
C VAL A 219 6.15 3.09 8.71
N PHE A 220 6.32 3.73 7.58
CA PHE A 220 5.18 4.09 6.73
C PHE A 220 4.54 2.85 6.09
N LEU A 221 5.34 1.90 5.61
CA LEU A 221 4.88 0.59 5.13
C LEU A 221 4.11 -0.16 6.22
N PHE A 222 4.60 -0.13 7.46
CA PHE A 222 3.89 -0.71 8.59
C PHE A 222 2.48 -0.13 8.76
N PHE A 223 2.31 1.21 8.68
CA PHE A 223 0.99 1.83 8.78
C PHE A 223 0.07 1.46 7.61
N ILE A 224 0.61 1.32 6.40
CA ILE A 224 -0.17 0.86 5.23
C ILE A 224 -0.64 -0.57 5.45
N ASN A 225 0.25 -1.51 5.82
CA ASN A 225 -0.10 -2.89 6.15
C ASN A 225 -1.13 -2.96 7.27
N PHE A 226 -0.91 -2.21 8.35
CA PHE A 226 -1.83 -2.16 9.48
C PHE A 226 -3.23 -1.69 9.07
N ALA A 227 -3.31 -0.65 8.24
CA ALA A 227 -4.57 -0.13 7.74
C ALA A 227 -5.28 -1.14 6.83
N LEU A 228 -4.55 -1.82 5.93
CA LEU A 228 -5.10 -2.85 5.05
C LEU A 228 -5.69 -4.01 5.86
N ILE A 229 -4.94 -4.53 6.83
CA ILE A 229 -5.43 -5.63 7.70
C ILE A 229 -6.66 -5.18 8.48
N THR A 230 -6.60 -4.00 9.12
CA THR A 230 -7.70 -3.48 9.93
C THR A 230 -8.96 -3.27 9.09
N ASP A 231 -8.82 -2.67 7.91
CA ASP A 231 -9.95 -2.39 7.02
C ASP A 231 -10.59 -3.68 6.48
N THR A 232 -9.79 -4.68 6.16
CA THR A 232 -10.27 -6.01 5.76
C THR A 232 -11.03 -6.69 6.89
N LEU A 233 -10.47 -6.72 8.10
CA LEU A 233 -11.12 -7.32 9.28
C LEU A 233 -12.44 -6.64 9.64
N ILE A 234 -12.51 -5.31 9.56
CA ILE A 234 -13.76 -4.56 9.76
C ILE A 234 -14.78 -4.92 8.68
N SER A 235 -14.34 -5.10 7.44
CA SER A 235 -15.22 -5.44 6.31
C SER A 235 -15.80 -6.83 6.39
N VAL A 236 -15.04 -7.80 6.91
CA VAL A 236 -15.48 -9.20 7.11
C VAL A 236 -16.49 -9.30 8.26
N ASN A 237 -16.32 -8.48 9.31
CA ASN A 237 -17.17 -8.51 10.51
C ASN A 237 -18.37 -7.55 10.48
N ARG A 238 -18.57 -6.80 9.39
CA ARG A 238 -19.79 -6.00 9.21
C ARG A 238 -20.81 -6.84 8.42
N PRO A 239 -22.01 -7.08 8.98
CA PRO A 239 -23.10 -7.74 8.27
C PRO A 239 -23.57 -6.95 7.05
#